data_d591f156eb72fb31fa78eacb4f930a94
#
_entry.id   d591f156eb72fb31fa78eacb4f930a94
#
_cell.length_a   1.000
_cell.length_b   1.000
_cell.length_c   1.000
_cell.angle_alpha   90.00
_cell.angle_beta   90.00
_cell.angle_gamma   90.00
#
_symmetry.space_group_name_H-M   'P 1'
#
loop_
_entity.id
_entity.type
_entity.pdbx_description
1 polymer ?
#
loop_
_entity_poly.entity_id
_entity_poly.type
_entity_poly.pdbx_seq_one_letter_code
_entity_poly.pdbx_strand_id
1 'polypeptide(L)'
;IENDLLEAQVLRTNPYSKMLIRLQGKDDPDPIRRVFLTGANPFVLKTEKLLEIASLIHKYFPSVNSIGCFARITDSANKTDDELICLHRVGYNGLTIGVETADDKALAFMRKGYNSKDILTQCKRLEQADIEYGFFYLTGISGKGKGEAGAKASARVFNQPHPFLIGPNMLTIYPESDLYQEIQNGN
;
A
#
# COMPACT_ATOMS: atom_id res chain seq x y z
N ILE A 1 -14.17 -7.74 -9.36
CA ILE A 1 -13.23 -6.83 -10.04
C ILE A 1 -13.74 -6.45 -11.43
N GLU A 2 -14.02 -7.44 -12.34
CA GLU A 2 -14.45 -7.08 -13.70
C GLU A 2 -15.76 -6.28 -13.72
N ASN A 3 -16.75 -6.67 -12.93
CA ASN A 3 -18.01 -5.92 -12.77
C ASN A 3 -17.77 -4.51 -12.23
N ASP A 4 -16.88 -4.35 -11.26
CA ASP A 4 -16.56 -3.04 -10.68
C ASP A 4 -15.88 -2.12 -11.70
N LEU A 5 -15.00 -2.67 -12.55
CA LEU A 5 -14.35 -1.94 -13.64
C LEU A 5 -15.35 -1.50 -14.72
N LEU A 6 -16.29 -2.38 -15.06
CA LEU A 6 -17.36 -2.06 -16.01
C LEU A 6 -18.27 -0.97 -15.45
N GLU A 7 -18.66 -1.07 -14.18
CA GLU A 7 -19.47 -0.05 -13.50
C GLU A 7 -18.74 1.31 -13.47
N ALA A 8 -17.46 1.33 -13.11
CA ALA A 8 -16.65 2.55 -13.12
C ALA A 8 -16.57 3.18 -14.53
N GLN A 9 -16.46 2.37 -15.59
CA GLN A 9 -16.47 2.86 -16.97
C GLN A 9 -17.84 3.47 -17.33
N VAL A 10 -18.94 2.82 -16.96
CA VAL A 10 -20.30 3.33 -17.19
C VAL A 10 -20.53 4.64 -16.44
N LEU A 11 -20.12 4.74 -15.17
CA LEU A 11 -20.26 5.95 -14.38
C LEU A 11 -19.54 7.17 -15.01
N ARG A 12 -18.39 6.97 -15.63
CA ARG A 12 -17.66 8.05 -16.33
C ARG A 12 -18.40 8.58 -17.56
N THR A 13 -19.19 7.75 -18.21
CA THR A 13 -19.89 8.09 -19.45
C THR A 13 -21.32 8.58 -19.22
N ASN A 14 -21.83 8.52 -17.99
CA ASN A 14 -23.19 8.95 -17.71
C ASN A 14 -23.36 10.49 -17.84
N PRO A 15 -24.58 10.98 -18.10
CA PRO A 15 -24.84 12.39 -18.33
C PRO A 15 -24.45 13.30 -17.15
N TYR A 16 -24.60 12.82 -15.91
CA TYR A 16 -24.28 13.59 -14.71
C TYR A 16 -22.76 13.80 -14.56
N SER A 17 -21.97 12.75 -14.77
CA SER A 17 -20.51 12.85 -14.77
C SER A 17 -20.02 13.80 -15.87
N LYS A 18 -20.59 13.71 -17.08
CA LYS A 18 -20.27 14.62 -18.19
C LYS A 18 -20.61 16.08 -17.85
N MET A 19 -21.73 16.32 -17.16
CA MET A 19 -22.09 17.66 -16.70
C MET A 19 -21.06 18.20 -15.70
N LEU A 20 -20.63 17.42 -14.73
CA LEU A 20 -19.63 17.84 -13.74
C LEU A 20 -18.29 18.16 -14.41
N ILE A 21 -17.88 17.37 -15.42
CA ILE A 21 -16.65 17.60 -16.19
C ILE A 21 -16.73 18.94 -16.95
N ARG A 22 -17.88 19.23 -17.58
CA ARG A 22 -18.11 20.50 -18.28
C ARG A 22 -18.10 21.72 -17.33
N LEU A 23 -18.62 21.56 -16.11
CA LEU A 23 -18.55 22.60 -15.08
C LEU A 23 -17.09 22.91 -14.66
N GLN A 24 -16.16 21.99 -14.89
CA GLN A 24 -14.72 22.19 -14.71
C GLN A 24 -14.03 22.79 -15.94
N GLY A 25 -14.79 23.16 -16.97
CA GLY A 25 -14.26 23.72 -18.23
C GLY A 25 -13.66 22.70 -19.18
N LYS A 26 -14.05 21.43 -19.08
CA LYS A 26 -13.56 20.33 -19.93
C LYS A 26 -14.69 19.78 -20.80
N ASP A 27 -14.39 19.41 -22.02
CA ASP A 27 -15.37 18.79 -22.93
C ASP A 27 -15.49 17.27 -22.69
N ASP A 28 -14.36 16.61 -22.41
CA ASP A 28 -14.28 15.19 -22.14
C ASP A 28 -13.53 14.89 -20.84
N PRO A 29 -13.83 13.77 -20.16
CA PRO A 29 -13.08 13.36 -18.99
C PRO A 29 -11.64 13.00 -19.40
N ASP A 30 -10.67 13.48 -18.61
CA ASP A 30 -9.28 13.05 -18.74
C ASP A 30 -9.20 11.52 -18.68
N PRO A 31 -8.32 10.88 -19.44
CA PRO A 31 -8.15 9.44 -19.37
C PRO A 31 -7.70 9.02 -17.96
N ILE A 32 -8.22 7.90 -17.48
CA ILE A 32 -7.76 7.30 -16.22
C ILE A 32 -6.34 6.79 -16.43
N ARG A 33 -5.38 7.34 -15.70
CA ARG A 33 -3.97 6.94 -15.76
C ARG A 33 -3.53 6.11 -14.55
N ARG A 34 -4.26 6.21 -13.45
CA ARG A 34 -3.93 5.54 -12.18
C ARG A 34 -5.15 4.81 -11.63
N VAL A 35 -4.94 3.60 -11.16
CA VAL A 35 -5.94 2.78 -10.45
C VAL A 35 -5.36 2.38 -9.11
N PHE A 36 -6.16 2.39 -8.07
CA PHE A 36 -5.76 1.89 -6.76
C PHE A 36 -6.68 0.74 -6.35
N LEU A 37 -6.08 -0.43 -6.11
CA LEU A 37 -6.79 -1.60 -5.61
C LEU A 37 -6.98 -1.46 -4.10
N THR A 38 -8.21 -1.30 -3.69
CA THR A 38 -8.62 -1.25 -2.28
C THR A 38 -8.85 -2.66 -1.73
N GLY A 39 -9.26 -2.73 -0.47
CA GLY A 39 -9.35 -3.97 0.28
C GLY A 39 -8.20 -4.07 1.28
N ALA A 40 -8.14 -5.13 2.07
CA ALA A 40 -7.20 -5.20 3.18
C ALA A 40 -5.73 -5.27 2.73
N ASN A 41 -5.44 -6.11 1.73
CA ASN A 41 -4.07 -6.37 1.28
C ASN A 41 -4.04 -7.07 -0.10
N PRO A 42 -4.28 -6.37 -1.20
CA PRO A 42 -4.29 -6.99 -2.52
C PRO A 42 -2.94 -7.59 -2.93
N PHE A 43 -1.81 -7.02 -2.48
CA PHE A 43 -0.48 -7.48 -2.92
C PHE A 43 -0.09 -8.86 -2.37
N VAL A 44 -0.85 -9.40 -1.40
CA VAL A 44 -0.68 -10.78 -0.90
C VAL A 44 -1.03 -11.84 -1.97
N LEU A 45 -1.80 -11.48 -2.97
CA LEU A 45 -2.19 -12.42 -4.04
C LEU A 45 -0.96 -12.94 -4.79
N LYS A 46 -1.10 -14.16 -5.32
CA LYS A 46 -0.08 -14.74 -6.21
C LYS A 46 0.12 -13.85 -7.44
N THR A 47 1.33 -13.88 -7.97
CA THR A 47 1.73 -13.04 -9.11
C THR A 47 0.83 -13.24 -10.33
N GLU A 48 0.43 -14.49 -10.64
CA GLU A 48 -0.46 -14.78 -11.75
C GLU A 48 -1.81 -14.07 -11.61
N LYS A 49 -2.33 -14.00 -10.37
CA LYS A 49 -3.61 -13.31 -10.11
C LYS A 49 -3.49 -11.80 -10.25
N LEU A 50 -2.38 -11.23 -9.81
CA LEU A 50 -2.09 -9.80 -10.00
C LEU A 50 -1.94 -9.45 -11.48
N LEU A 51 -1.31 -10.31 -12.28
CA LEU A 51 -1.19 -10.14 -13.72
C LEU A 51 -2.57 -10.21 -14.43
N GLU A 52 -3.44 -11.14 -14.02
CA GLU A 52 -4.82 -11.22 -14.50
C GLU A 52 -5.60 -9.93 -14.21
N ILE A 53 -5.48 -9.40 -12.96
CA ILE A 53 -6.12 -8.14 -12.56
C ILE A 53 -5.60 -6.98 -13.42
N ALA A 54 -4.29 -6.87 -13.64
CA ALA A 54 -3.70 -5.85 -14.49
C ALA A 54 -4.24 -5.93 -15.93
N SER A 55 -4.33 -7.14 -16.49
CA SER A 55 -4.90 -7.37 -17.82
C SER A 55 -6.34 -6.87 -17.92
N LEU A 56 -7.17 -7.16 -16.92
CA LEU A 56 -8.54 -6.64 -16.85
C LEU A 56 -8.58 -5.11 -16.76
N ILE A 57 -7.72 -4.50 -15.92
CA ILE A 57 -7.64 -3.04 -15.81
C ILE A 57 -7.29 -2.43 -17.17
N HIS A 58 -6.29 -2.93 -17.87
CA HIS A 58 -5.88 -2.41 -19.18
C HIS A 58 -6.94 -2.63 -20.26
N LYS A 59 -7.71 -3.72 -20.17
CA LYS A 59 -8.85 -3.97 -21.08
C LYS A 59 -9.91 -2.87 -20.98
N TYR A 60 -10.25 -2.42 -19.77
CA TYR A 60 -11.30 -1.42 -19.55
C TYR A 60 -10.78 0.02 -19.52
N PHE A 61 -9.53 0.21 -19.13
CA PHE A 61 -8.87 1.51 -19.01
C PHE A 61 -7.47 1.47 -19.64
N PRO A 62 -7.37 1.48 -20.98
CA PRO A 62 -6.10 1.27 -21.70
C PRO A 62 -5.06 2.37 -21.45
N SER A 63 -5.47 3.54 -20.93
CA SER A 63 -4.56 4.64 -20.60
C SER A 63 -3.93 4.52 -19.21
N VAL A 64 -4.29 3.49 -18.43
CA VAL A 64 -3.69 3.25 -17.10
C VAL A 64 -2.23 2.86 -17.26
N ASN A 65 -1.37 3.56 -16.55
CA ASN A 65 0.06 3.30 -16.48
C ASN A 65 0.56 3.13 -15.04
N SER A 66 -0.34 3.22 -14.06
CA SER A 66 -0.02 3.03 -12.64
C SER A 66 -1.13 2.28 -11.92
N ILE A 67 -0.78 1.15 -11.33
CA ILE A 67 -1.65 0.35 -10.46
C ILE A 67 -1.04 0.37 -9.06
N GLY A 68 -1.75 1.04 -8.14
CA GLY A 68 -1.39 1.07 -6.73
C GLY A 68 -2.18 0.04 -5.93
N CYS A 69 -1.66 -0.38 -4.80
CA CYS A 69 -2.40 -1.20 -3.84
C CYS A 69 -1.76 -1.19 -2.45
N PHE A 70 -2.51 -1.66 -1.45
CA PHE A 70 -1.95 -1.94 -0.14
C PHE A 70 -1.08 -3.20 -0.17
N ALA A 71 0.01 -3.17 0.60
CA ALA A 71 0.97 -4.25 0.74
C ALA A 71 1.50 -4.35 2.17
N ARG A 72 2.10 -5.48 2.50
CA ARG A 72 2.94 -5.69 3.68
C ARG A 72 4.36 -6.00 3.24
N ILE A 73 5.32 -5.83 4.13
CA ILE A 73 6.73 -6.22 3.89
C ILE A 73 6.83 -7.71 3.53
N THR A 74 6.05 -8.55 4.21
CA THR A 74 6.00 -10.00 3.95
C THR A 74 5.49 -10.38 2.57
N ASP A 75 4.66 -9.55 1.94
CA ASP A 75 4.13 -9.85 0.61
C ASP A 75 5.20 -9.71 -0.47
N SER A 76 6.06 -8.69 -0.35
CA SER A 76 7.24 -8.54 -1.21
C SER A 76 8.24 -9.68 -0.98
N ALA A 77 8.42 -10.12 0.28
CA ALA A 77 9.29 -11.25 0.61
C ALA A 77 8.82 -12.58 -0.02
N ASN A 78 7.51 -12.74 -0.22
CA ASN A 78 6.92 -13.94 -0.82
C ASN A 78 6.93 -13.94 -2.36
N LYS A 79 7.53 -12.92 -2.99
CA LYS A 79 7.70 -12.83 -4.45
C LYS A 79 9.18 -12.90 -4.82
N THR A 80 9.50 -13.53 -5.94
CA THR A 80 10.85 -13.49 -6.51
C THR A 80 11.15 -12.11 -7.12
N ASP A 81 12.42 -11.82 -7.39
CA ASP A 81 12.80 -10.57 -8.04
C ASP A 81 12.24 -10.48 -9.47
N ASP A 82 12.23 -11.61 -10.20
CA ASP A 82 11.62 -11.68 -11.53
C ASP A 82 10.10 -11.41 -11.49
N GLU A 83 9.41 -11.89 -10.46
CA GLU A 83 7.98 -11.61 -10.28
C GLU A 83 7.74 -10.12 -10.00
N LEU A 84 8.57 -9.47 -9.16
CA LEU A 84 8.49 -8.03 -8.92
C LEU A 84 8.70 -7.23 -10.22
N ILE A 85 9.71 -7.59 -11.01
CA ILE A 85 9.98 -6.98 -12.32
C ILE A 85 8.79 -7.18 -13.27
N CYS A 86 8.20 -8.37 -13.31
CA CYS A 86 7.00 -8.65 -14.13
C CYS A 86 5.81 -7.80 -13.69
N LEU A 87 5.60 -7.62 -12.39
CA LEU A 87 4.53 -6.78 -11.84
C LEU A 87 4.74 -5.30 -12.19
N HIS A 88 5.98 -4.79 -12.08
CA HIS A 88 6.27 -3.44 -12.53
C HIS A 88 5.92 -3.22 -13.99
N ARG A 89 6.30 -4.15 -14.89
CA ARG A 89 6.03 -4.06 -16.34
C ARG A 89 4.56 -3.94 -16.70
N VAL A 90 3.67 -4.49 -15.89
CA VAL A 90 2.21 -4.38 -16.09
C VAL A 90 1.59 -3.22 -15.29
N GLY A 91 2.41 -2.37 -14.70
CA GLY A 91 2.00 -1.12 -14.08
C GLY A 91 1.89 -1.11 -12.57
N TYR A 92 2.23 -2.18 -11.83
CA TYR A 92 2.30 -2.13 -10.37
C TYR A 92 3.51 -1.29 -9.94
N ASN A 93 3.28 0.00 -9.69
CA ASN A 93 4.33 0.95 -9.34
C ASN A 93 3.89 1.98 -8.28
N GLY A 94 2.94 1.65 -7.42
CA GLY A 94 2.43 2.57 -6.39
C GLY A 94 1.98 1.80 -5.15
N LEU A 95 2.91 1.10 -4.47
CA LEU A 95 2.54 0.33 -3.28
C LEU A 95 2.40 1.25 -2.05
N THR A 96 1.37 1.02 -1.26
CA THR A 96 1.25 1.59 0.08
C THR A 96 1.52 0.49 1.10
N ILE A 97 2.69 0.54 1.70
CA ILE A 97 3.19 -0.52 2.58
C ILE A 97 2.92 -0.19 4.04
N GLY A 98 2.16 -1.05 4.71
CA GLY A 98 1.98 -0.98 6.15
C GLY A 98 3.24 -1.45 6.89
N VAL A 99 4.23 -0.56 7.03
CA VAL A 99 5.44 -0.85 7.81
C VAL A 99 5.23 -0.63 9.31
N GLU A 100 4.24 0.15 9.67
CA GLU A 100 3.78 0.53 11.01
C GLU A 100 4.85 1.21 11.85
N THR A 101 6.04 0.66 11.95
CA THR A 101 7.22 1.14 12.68
C THR A 101 8.46 0.39 12.22
N ALA A 102 9.64 0.87 12.63
CA ALA A 102 10.87 0.08 12.58
C ALA A 102 11.48 -0.13 13.97
N ASP A 103 10.68 0.02 15.03
CA ASP A 103 11.03 -0.43 16.38
C ASP A 103 10.81 -1.95 16.46
N ASP A 104 11.89 -2.71 16.45
CA ASP A 104 11.83 -4.19 16.42
C ASP A 104 11.11 -4.78 17.64
N LYS A 105 11.13 -4.09 18.79
CA LYS A 105 10.38 -4.53 19.98
C LYS A 105 8.87 -4.36 19.76
N ALA A 106 8.46 -3.24 19.18
CA ALA A 106 7.07 -3.00 18.85
C ALA A 106 6.58 -3.94 17.73
N LEU A 107 7.40 -4.18 16.69
CA LEU A 107 7.09 -5.15 15.63
C LEU A 107 6.89 -6.57 16.17
N ALA A 108 7.77 -7.00 17.07
CA ALA A 108 7.66 -8.32 17.73
C ALA A 108 6.42 -8.42 18.61
N PHE A 109 6.15 -7.39 19.44
CA PHE A 109 4.96 -7.35 20.31
C PHE A 109 3.67 -7.39 19.49
N MET A 110 3.61 -6.65 18.39
CA MET A 110 2.47 -6.62 17.47
C MET A 110 2.40 -7.82 16.53
N ARG A 111 3.31 -8.80 16.67
CA ARG A 111 3.35 -10.03 15.86
C ARG A 111 3.34 -9.76 14.36
N LYS A 112 4.11 -8.77 13.90
CA LYS A 112 4.11 -8.34 12.48
C LYS A 112 4.79 -9.34 11.54
N GLY A 113 5.62 -10.26 12.05
CA GLY A 113 6.27 -11.30 11.26
C GLY A 113 7.50 -10.84 10.47
N TYR A 114 7.98 -9.62 10.71
CA TYR A 114 9.20 -9.05 10.11
C TYR A 114 9.88 -8.08 11.09
N ASN A 115 11.08 -7.66 10.79
CA ASN A 115 11.88 -6.72 11.57
C ASN A 115 12.42 -5.56 10.69
N SER A 116 13.16 -4.64 11.28
CA SER A 116 13.69 -3.46 10.60
C SER A 116 14.65 -3.80 9.44
N LYS A 117 15.41 -4.91 9.52
CA LYS A 117 16.29 -5.36 8.43
C LYS A 117 15.49 -5.90 7.25
N ASP A 118 14.38 -6.58 7.53
CA ASP A 118 13.48 -7.08 6.49
C ASP A 118 12.87 -5.92 5.71
N ILE A 119 12.50 -4.80 6.39
CA ILE A 119 12.03 -3.58 5.74
C ILE A 119 13.07 -3.11 4.71
N LEU A 120 14.32 -2.93 5.13
CA LEU A 120 15.40 -2.47 4.24
C LEU A 120 15.64 -3.43 3.08
N THR A 121 15.63 -4.73 3.35
CA THR A 121 15.83 -5.76 2.32
C THR A 121 14.73 -5.70 1.26
N GLN A 122 13.47 -5.63 1.68
CA GLN A 122 12.36 -5.61 0.73
C GLN A 122 12.27 -4.28 -0.03
N CYS A 123 12.54 -3.15 0.62
CA CYS A 123 12.61 -1.86 -0.06
C CYS A 123 13.67 -1.86 -1.16
N LYS A 124 14.87 -2.37 -0.88
CA LYS A 124 15.93 -2.50 -1.90
C LYS A 124 15.49 -3.35 -3.10
N ARG A 125 14.76 -4.45 -2.88
CA ARG A 125 14.25 -5.31 -3.95
C ARG A 125 13.17 -4.60 -4.78
N LEU A 126 12.27 -3.85 -4.13
CA LEU A 126 11.27 -3.03 -4.82
C LEU A 126 11.93 -1.94 -5.67
N GLU A 127 12.94 -1.25 -5.14
CA GLU A 127 13.71 -0.24 -5.87
C GLU A 127 14.46 -0.85 -7.08
N GLN A 128 15.03 -2.04 -6.93
CA GLN A 128 15.66 -2.77 -8.04
C GLN A 128 14.68 -3.20 -9.14
N ALA A 129 13.42 -3.35 -8.78
CA ALA A 129 12.32 -3.66 -9.72
C ALA A 129 11.60 -2.40 -10.25
N ASP A 130 12.08 -1.19 -9.92
CA ASP A 130 11.45 0.10 -10.24
C ASP A 130 10.02 0.24 -9.71
N ILE A 131 9.67 -0.46 -8.62
CA ILE A 131 8.38 -0.32 -7.96
C ILE A 131 8.44 0.78 -6.91
N GLU A 132 7.73 1.88 -7.15
CA GLU A 132 7.56 2.96 -6.18
C GLU A 132 6.68 2.51 -5.01
N TYR A 133 6.99 3.01 -3.82
CA TYR A 133 6.21 2.70 -2.62
C TYR A 133 6.20 3.86 -1.62
N GLY A 134 5.13 3.93 -0.83
CA GLY A 134 5.02 4.78 0.34
C GLY A 134 4.80 3.94 1.60
N PHE A 135 5.09 4.53 2.76
CA PHE A 135 4.93 3.88 4.05
C PHE A 135 3.70 4.39 4.81
N PHE A 136 2.91 3.48 5.37
CA PHE A 136 2.09 3.79 6.53
C PHE A 136 2.89 3.56 7.81
N TYR A 137 2.98 4.61 8.63
CA TYR A 137 3.61 4.63 9.94
C TYR A 137 2.56 4.84 11.02
N LEU A 138 2.58 4.04 12.08
CA LEU A 138 1.65 4.18 13.21
C LEU A 138 2.33 4.86 14.39
N THR A 139 1.88 6.07 14.73
CA THR A 139 2.27 6.75 15.95
C THR A 139 1.63 6.08 17.17
N GLY A 140 2.36 5.99 18.27
CA GLY A 140 1.88 5.35 19.50
C GLY A 140 2.12 3.84 19.60
N ILE A 141 2.51 3.17 18.51
CA ILE A 141 2.68 1.72 18.46
C ILE A 141 3.76 1.17 19.40
N SER A 142 4.78 1.99 19.75
CA SER A 142 5.83 1.60 20.69
C SER A 142 5.39 1.59 22.16
N GLY A 143 4.17 2.06 22.44
CA GLY A 143 3.58 2.07 23.79
C GLY A 143 3.86 3.34 24.58
N LYS A 144 3.21 3.43 25.76
CA LYS A 144 3.27 4.58 26.64
C LYS A 144 4.70 4.91 27.06
N GLY A 145 5.10 6.18 26.92
CA GLY A 145 6.43 6.68 27.28
C GLY A 145 7.57 6.27 26.35
N LYS A 146 7.30 5.47 25.29
CA LYS A 146 8.32 4.99 24.35
C LYS A 146 8.22 5.64 22.95
N GLY A 147 7.29 6.58 22.77
CA GLY A 147 7.01 7.18 21.46
C GLY A 147 8.24 7.83 20.81
N GLU A 148 9.05 8.58 21.57
CA GLU A 148 10.27 9.22 21.06
C GLU A 148 11.32 8.17 20.63
N ALA A 149 11.53 7.13 21.43
CA ALA A 149 12.49 6.06 21.11
C ALA A 149 12.05 5.29 19.84
N GLY A 150 10.76 4.94 19.74
CA GLY A 150 10.19 4.29 18.57
C GLY A 150 10.26 5.15 17.30
N ALA A 151 9.96 6.46 17.43
CA ALA A 151 10.09 7.39 16.31
C ALA A 151 11.54 7.51 15.82
N LYS A 152 12.52 7.62 16.75
CA LYS A 152 13.95 7.65 16.41
C LYS A 152 14.41 6.35 15.75
N ALA A 153 13.93 5.19 16.23
CA ALA A 153 14.23 3.90 15.60
C ALA A 153 13.68 3.84 14.17
N SER A 154 12.43 4.25 13.98
CA SER A 154 11.80 4.28 12.66
C SER A 154 12.49 5.26 11.71
N ALA A 155 12.81 6.46 12.15
CA ALA A 155 13.50 7.46 11.35
C ALA A 155 14.88 6.98 10.85
N ARG A 156 15.66 6.29 11.70
CA ARG A 156 16.95 5.72 11.30
C ARG A 156 16.83 4.70 10.16
N VAL A 157 15.74 3.96 10.11
CA VAL A 157 15.48 2.94 9.07
C VAL A 157 14.88 3.60 7.84
N PHE A 158 13.84 4.42 8.01
CA PHE A 158 13.10 5.01 6.90
C PHE A 158 13.90 6.05 6.09
N ASN A 159 14.99 6.58 6.64
CA ASN A 159 15.90 7.46 5.92
C ASN A 159 16.90 6.73 4.98
N GLN A 160 16.90 5.40 4.95
CA GLN A 160 17.81 4.63 4.10
C GLN A 160 17.18 4.28 2.75
N PRO A 161 15.92 3.79 2.68
CA PRO A 161 15.21 3.59 1.43
C PRO A 161 14.58 4.91 0.92
N HIS A 162 13.96 4.86 -0.27
CA HIS A 162 13.42 6.04 -0.95
C HIS A 162 11.89 5.98 -1.11
N PRO A 163 11.09 5.89 -0.02
CA PRO A 163 9.64 5.95 -0.15
C PRO A 163 9.21 7.33 -0.68
N PHE A 164 8.27 7.36 -1.63
CA PHE A 164 7.75 8.63 -2.15
C PHE A 164 6.89 9.40 -1.11
N LEU A 165 6.41 8.71 -0.08
CA LEU A 165 5.60 9.25 1.01
C LEU A 165 5.78 8.42 2.29
N ILE A 166 5.80 9.10 3.44
CA ILE A 166 5.60 8.49 4.75
C ILE A 166 4.34 9.11 5.34
N GLY A 167 3.25 8.33 5.40
CA GLY A 167 1.95 8.74 5.93
C GLY A 167 1.79 8.32 7.40
N PRO A 168 1.89 9.26 8.37
CA PRO A 168 1.66 8.94 9.76
C PRO A 168 0.17 8.82 10.05
N ASN A 169 -0.21 7.77 10.79
CA ASN A 169 -1.53 7.58 11.34
C ASN A 169 -1.43 7.34 12.86
N MET A 170 -2.47 7.66 13.59
CA MET A 170 -2.55 7.32 15.01
C MET A 170 -3.01 5.87 15.17
N LEU A 171 -2.35 5.14 16.08
CA LEU A 171 -2.82 3.81 16.46
C LEU A 171 -4.21 3.92 17.11
N THR A 172 -5.20 3.28 16.51
CA THR A 172 -6.54 3.14 17.10
C THR A 172 -6.64 1.76 17.73
N ILE A 173 -7.05 1.73 19.00
CA ILE A 173 -7.19 0.49 19.77
C ILE A 173 -8.67 0.15 19.81
N TYR A 174 -9.05 -0.98 19.21
CA TYR A 174 -10.42 -1.47 19.21
C TYR A 174 -10.63 -2.43 20.38
N PRO A 175 -11.78 -2.34 21.10
CA PRO A 175 -12.09 -3.18 22.25
C PRO A 175 -12.04 -4.69 21.97
N GLU A 176 -12.30 -5.10 20.73
CA GLU A 176 -12.29 -6.49 20.30
C GLU A 176 -10.89 -7.01 19.92
N SER A 177 -9.86 -6.16 19.97
CA SER A 177 -8.51 -6.53 19.55
C SER A 177 -7.73 -7.21 20.70
N ASP A 178 -6.81 -8.10 20.32
CA ASP A 178 -5.85 -8.68 21.26
C ASP A 178 -5.04 -7.59 21.97
N LEU A 179 -4.68 -6.52 21.27
CA LEU A 179 -3.95 -5.38 21.82
C LEU A 179 -4.71 -4.72 22.98
N TYR A 180 -6.04 -4.56 22.85
CA TYR A 180 -6.85 -4.02 23.95
C TYR A 180 -6.80 -4.92 25.18
N GLN A 181 -6.89 -6.24 25.00
CA GLN A 181 -6.79 -7.20 26.10
C GLN A 181 -5.42 -7.16 26.77
N GLU A 182 -4.34 -7.09 25.99
CA GLU A 182 -2.98 -6.95 26.52
C GLU A 182 -2.82 -5.67 27.39
N ILE A 183 -3.36 -4.54 26.93
CA ILE A 183 -3.34 -3.28 27.69
C ILE A 183 -4.15 -3.40 28.98
N GLN A 184 -5.33 -4.04 28.96
CA GLN A 184 -6.13 -4.24 30.17
C GLN A 184 -5.40 -5.13 31.19
N ASN A 185 -4.58 -6.06 30.73
CA ASN A 185 -3.75 -6.94 31.56
C ASN A 185 -2.47 -6.29 32.08
N GLY A 186 -2.22 -4.99 31.75
CA GLY A 186 -1.09 -4.21 32.25
C GLY A 186 0.20 -4.34 31.45
N ASN A 187 0.11 -4.88 30.23
CA ASN A 187 1.23 -5.03 29.30
C ASN A 187 1.43 -3.80 28.38
#